data_11fd3832091d86cbb392c42fd52d1940
#
_entry.id   11fd3832091d86cbb392c42fd52d1940
#
_cell.length_a   1.000
_cell.length_b   1.000
_cell.length_c   1.000
_cell.angle_alpha   90.00
_cell.angle_beta   90.00
_cell.angle_gamma   90.00
#
_symmetry.space_group_name_H-M   'P 1'
#
loop_
_entity.id
_entity.type
_entity.pdbx_description
1 polymer ?
#
loop_
_entity_poly.entity_id
_entity_poly.type
_entity_poly.pdbx_seq_one_letter_code
_entity_poly.pdbx_strand_id
1 'polypeptide(L)'
;MAKISRRDLVISLSAAAAGAFLLPKTVTASGLEKIVKKGRLKQSVSWWCYQRNFKLPEFARIVADMGLTAIDLLQPNECEVIKEFGLICSMGYAEAAKIPDGLNNKANHDAIVKGLEKGIPLAEKMRVPNLIAFFGNRRGMSDTEALDNCVTGLNRIKKMAEDHGVNICVELLNSKVDHKDYQGDRSDFGLQVVKAVASPRVKLLFDIYHVQIMEGDIIRTIRNNHQYIGHYHTGGVPGRHELDDTQELNWATVCRAIADTDFKGYVAHEFVPTRDPIKSLSEAVALCDV
;
A
#
# COMPACT_ATOMS: atom_id res chain seq x y z
N MET A 1 17.00 -75.04 -30.45
CA MET A 1 17.56 -74.79 -29.12
C MET A 1 19.03 -74.40 -29.29
N ALA A 2 19.33 -73.14 -29.37
CA ALA A 2 20.72 -72.64 -29.46
C ALA A 2 20.99 -71.76 -28.22
N LYS A 3 22.00 -72.17 -27.45
CA LYS A 3 22.46 -71.46 -26.24
C LYS A 3 23.26 -70.23 -26.66
N ILE A 4 22.83 -69.07 -26.25
CA ILE A 4 23.58 -67.81 -26.39
C ILE A 4 24.56 -67.72 -25.24
N SER A 5 25.82 -67.53 -25.56
CA SER A 5 27.00 -67.48 -24.67
C SER A 5 27.07 -66.13 -23.98
N ARG A 6 27.52 -66.14 -22.71
CA ARG A 6 27.71 -65.00 -21.79
C ARG A 6 28.96 -64.12 -22.11
N ARG A 7 29.34 -63.93 -23.36
CA ARG A 7 30.62 -63.24 -23.68
C ARG A 7 30.51 -62.02 -24.60
N ASP A 8 29.32 -61.56 -24.94
CA ASP A 8 29.16 -60.37 -25.79
C ASP A 8 28.57 -59.16 -25.05
N LEU A 9 28.94 -59.01 -23.81
CA LEU A 9 28.55 -57.87 -22.97
C LEU A 9 29.74 -57.06 -22.54
N VAL A 10 30.48 -56.43 -23.44
CA VAL A 10 31.35 -55.29 -23.13
C VAL A 10 31.49 -54.45 -24.39
N ILE A 11 31.30 -53.16 -24.22
CA ILE A 11 31.52 -52.02 -25.14
C ILE A 11 30.25 -51.52 -25.84
N SER A 12 29.57 -50.57 -25.12
CA SER A 12 29.17 -49.27 -25.68
C SER A 12 28.90 -48.35 -24.53
N LEU A 13 29.90 -47.65 -24.21
CA LEU A 13 30.03 -46.20 -24.02
C LEU A 13 28.80 -45.45 -23.50
N SER A 14 28.88 -45.13 -22.23
CA SER A 14 28.66 -43.84 -21.59
C SER A 14 28.49 -42.63 -22.54
N ALA A 15 27.26 -42.29 -22.85
CA ALA A 15 26.88 -40.92 -23.15
C ALA A 15 26.33 -40.32 -21.85
N ALA A 16 27.14 -39.60 -21.12
CA ALA A 16 26.76 -38.77 -20.01
C ALA A 16 25.89 -37.62 -20.59
N ALA A 17 24.58 -37.75 -20.44
CA ALA A 17 23.70 -36.62 -20.59
C ALA A 17 24.00 -35.66 -19.44
N ALA A 18 24.83 -34.68 -19.70
CA ALA A 18 24.95 -33.49 -18.86
C ALA A 18 23.60 -32.77 -18.88
N GLY A 19 22.75 -33.09 -17.90
CA GLY A 19 21.59 -32.32 -17.58
C GLY A 19 22.06 -30.92 -17.19
N ALA A 20 21.96 -29.97 -18.10
CA ALA A 20 22.10 -28.59 -17.81
C ALA A 20 20.98 -28.22 -16.82
N PHE A 21 21.31 -28.19 -15.53
CA PHE A 21 20.51 -27.44 -14.57
C PHE A 21 20.50 -25.99 -15.05
N LEU A 22 19.39 -25.59 -15.69
CA LEU A 22 19.07 -24.20 -15.90
C LEU A 22 18.91 -23.58 -14.51
N LEU A 23 20.01 -23.01 -13.99
CA LEU A 23 19.93 -22.06 -12.90
C LEU A 23 18.93 -20.99 -13.31
N PRO A 24 18.00 -20.58 -12.43
CA PRO A 24 17.12 -19.47 -12.73
C PRO A 24 18.02 -18.30 -13.15
N LYS A 25 17.76 -17.74 -14.34
CA LYS A 25 18.43 -16.53 -14.80
C LYS A 25 18.23 -15.50 -13.69
N THR A 26 19.30 -15.17 -12.98
CA THR A 26 19.36 -13.95 -12.20
C THR A 26 19.05 -12.82 -13.17
N VAL A 27 17.87 -12.24 -13.04
CA VAL A 27 17.53 -11.00 -13.73
C VAL A 27 18.50 -9.97 -13.16
N THR A 28 19.58 -9.74 -13.88
CA THR A 28 20.49 -8.63 -13.58
C THR A 28 19.73 -7.36 -13.88
N ALA A 29 19.39 -6.62 -12.84
CA ALA A 29 18.60 -5.38 -12.87
C ALA A 29 19.39 -4.18 -13.45
N SER A 30 20.13 -4.37 -14.54
CA SER A 30 20.83 -3.30 -15.26
C SER A 30 20.19 -3.14 -16.64
N GLY A 31 19.04 -2.47 -16.70
CA GLY A 31 18.39 -2.20 -17.97
C GLY A 31 16.92 -1.76 -17.92
N LEU A 32 16.31 -1.64 -16.75
CA LEU A 32 14.99 -1.04 -16.67
C LEU A 32 15.15 0.48 -16.85
N GLU A 33 14.63 1.01 -17.94
CA GLU A 33 14.55 2.47 -18.14
C GLU A 33 13.68 3.06 -17.03
N LYS A 34 14.11 4.18 -16.44
CA LYS A 34 13.33 4.92 -15.44
C LYS A 34 11.96 5.27 -16.01
N ILE A 35 10.90 4.79 -15.36
CA ILE A 35 9.51 4.93 -15.84
C ILE A 35 8.94 6.28 -15.43
N VAL A 36 9.20 6.73 -14.20
CA VAL A 36 8.78 8.05 -13.72
C VAL A 36 9.61 9.12 -14.44
N LYS A 37 8.96 9.90 -15.30
CA LYS A 37 9.57 10.95 -16.13
C LYS A 37 9.11 12.36 -15.76
N LYS A 38 7.84 12.55 -15.45
CA LYS A 38 7.23 13.84 -15.09
C LYS A 38 7.34 14.13 -13.60
N GLY A 39 7.05 13.14 -12.75
CA GLY A 39 7.28 13.19 -11.32
C GLY A 39 6.46 14.22 -10.55
N ARG A 40 5.30 14.66 -11.07
CA ARG A 40 4.40 15.58 -10.35
C ARG A 40 3.80 14.94 -9.10
N LEU A 41 3.66 13.62 -9.10
CA LEU A 41 3.25 12.82 -7.95
C LEU A 41 4.44 12.00 -7.43
N LYS A 42 4.57 11.92 -6.12
CA LYS A 42 5.46 10.94 -5.48
C LYS A 42 4.74 9.60 -5.47
N GLN A 43 5.21 8.66 -6.28
CA GLN A 43 4.63 7.34 -6.38
C GLN A 43 5.33 6.36 -5.44
N SER A 44 4.58 5.45 -4.85
CA SER A 44 5.06 4.30 -4.07
C SER A 44 4.26 3.05 -4.40
N VAL A 45 4.56 1.93 -3.74
CA VAL A 45 3.88 0.65 -3.97
C VAL A 45 3.74 -0.12 -2.67
N SER A 46 2.57 -0.72 -2.42
CA SER A 46 2.29 -1.48 -1.21
C SER A 46 2.94 -2.85 -1.25
N TRP A 47 3.83 -3.11 -0.29
CA TRP A 47 4.66 -4.31 -0.23
C TRP A 47 3.85 -5.61 -0.17
N TRP A 48 2.77 -5.64 0.60
CA TRP A 48 1.98 -6.86 0.78
C TRP A 48 1.42 -7.44 -0.53
N CYS A 49 1.21 -6.60 -1.55
CA CYS A 49 0.74 -7.03 -2.87
C CYS A 49 1.79 -7.87 -3.63
N TYR A 50 3.07 -7.70 -3.31
CA TYR A 50 4.22 -8.28 -4.05
C TYR A 50 5.06 -9.26 -3.23
N GLN A 51 4.90 -9.32 -1.92
CA GLN A 51 5.72 -10.15 -1.01
C GLN A 51 5.69 -11.66 -1.30
N ARG A 52 4.67 -12.14 -2.03
CA ARG A 52 4.59 -13.53 -2.46
C ARG A 52 5.44 -13.82 -3.68
N ASN A 53 5.79 -12.80 -4.45
CA ASN A 53 6.52 -12.91 -5.72
C ASN A 53 8.01 -12.62 -5.55
N PHE A 54 8.40 -11.79 -4.57
CA PHE A 54 9.76 -11.26 -4.41
C PHE A 54 10.22 -11.30 -2.96
N LYS A 55 11.55 -11.21 -2.79
CA LYS A 55 12.16 -10.80 -1.53
C LYS A 55 12.26 -9.28 -1.49
N LEU A 56 12.12 -8.68 -0.31
CA LEU A 56 12.07 -7.23 -0.16
C LEU A 56 13.29 -6.49 -0.76
N PRO A 57 14.56 -6.94 -0.57
CA PRO A 57 15.71 -6.26 -1.19
C PRO A 57 15.70 -6.28 -2.71
N GLU A 58 15.26 -7.39 -3.31
CA GLU A 58 15.09 -7.51 -4.76
C GLU A 58 14.03 -6.56 -5.28
N PHE A 59 12.86 -6.56 -4.62
CA PHE A 59 11.75 -5.69 -4.97
C PHE A 59 12.10 -4.21 -4.79
N ALA A 60 12.80 -3.85 -3.72
CA ALA A 60 13.24 -2.48 -3.48
C ALA A 60 14.16 -1.95 -4.58
N ARG A 61 15.06 -2.78 -5.09
CA ARG A 61 15.90 -2.42 -6.26
C ARG A 61 15.04 -2.14 -7.49
N ILE A 62 14.11 -3.03 -7.81
CA ILE A 62 13.20 -2.88 -8.96
C ILE A 62 12.39 -1.58 -8.84
N VAL A 63 11.84 -1.31 -7.67
CA VAL A 63 11.05 -0.10 -7.38
C VAL A 63 11.89 1.17 -7.56
N ALA A 64 13.14 1.17 -7.06
CA ALA A 64 14.07 2.29 -7.22
C ALA A 64 14.46 2.49 -8.69
N ASP A 65 14.73 1.42 -9.43
CA ASP A 65 15.08 1.47 -10.86
C ASP A 65 13.93 2.03 -11.72
N MET A 66 12.67 1.75 -11.37
CA MET A 66 11.50 2.36 -11.99
C MET A 66 11.38 3.87 -11.73
N GLY A 67 12.05 4.37 -10.71
CA GLY A 67 12.04 5.78 -10.32
C GLY A 67 10.99 6.14 -9.27
N LEU A 68 10.40 5.15 -8.60
CA LEU A 68 9.60 5.39 -7.40
C LEU A 68 10.53 5.81 -6.24
N THR A 69 9.96 6.49 -5.25
CA THR A 69 10.74 7.04 -4.14
C THR A 69 10.42 6.37 -2.79
N ALA A 70 9.45 5.46 -2.78
CA ALA A 70 9.00 4.82 -1.54
C ALA A 70 8.39 3.43 -1.78
N ILE A 71 8.36 2.63 -0.72
CA ILE A 71 7.53 1.43 -0.59
C ILE A 71 6.57 1.65 0.57
N ASP A 72 5.35 1.15 0.43
CA ASP A 72 4.24 1.39 1.32
C ASP A 72 3.95 0.19 2.21
N LEU A 73 3.35 0.42 3.38
CA LEU A 73 2.87 -0.59 4.32
C LEU A 73 3.98 -1.58 4.77
N LEU A 74 5.07 -1.00 5.28
CA LEU A 74 6.20 -1.75 5.83
C LEU A 74 6.19 -1.77 7.36
N GLN A 75 6.73 -2.88 7.91
CA GLN A 75 7.09 -2.95 9.33
C GLN A 75 8.40 -2.18 9.59
N PRO A 76 8.67 -1.76 10.83
CA PRO A 76 9.87 -0.98 11.14
C PRO A 76 11.20 -1.64 10.70
N ASN A 77 11.34 -2.95 10.87
CA ASN A 77 12.53 -3.67 10.43
C ASN A 77 12.67 -3.72 8.89
N GLU A 78 11.57 -3.72 8.16
CA GLU A 78 11.55 -3.69 6.70
C GLU A 78 11.94 -2.30 6.16
N CYS A 79 11.58 -1.23 6.88
CA CYS A 79 11.97 0.13 6.51
C CYS A 79 13.50 0.32 6.48
N GLU A 80 14.26 -0.36 7.34
CA GLU A 80 15.72 -0.29 7.31
C GLU A 80 16.30 -0.93 6.04
N VAL A 81 15.71 -2.03 5.57
CA VAL A 81 16.17 -2.75 4.37
C VAL A 81 16.09 -1.86 3.12
N ILE A 82 14.99 -1.12 2.95
CA ILE A 82 14.78 -0.34 1.72
C ILE A 82 15.63 0.93 1.62
N LYS A 83 16.19 1.41 2.74
CA LYS A 83 17.07 2.60 2.77
C LYS A 83 18.32 2.41 1.93
N GLU A 84 18.86 1.20 1.84
CA GLU A 84 20.04 0.88 1.01
C GLU A 84 19.81 1.17 -0.47
N PHE A 85 18.55 1.22 -0.90
CA PHE A 85 18.13 1.51 -2.28
C PHE A 85 17.69 2.98 -2.47
N GLY A 86 17.88 3.84 -1.45
CA GLY A 86 17.47 5.24 -1.50
C GLY A 86 15.96 5.45 -1.34
N LEU A 87 15.21 4.44 -0.91
CA LEU A 87 13.77 4.48 -0.70
C LEU A 87 13.41 4.80 0.75
N ILE A 88 12.22 5.35 0.96
CA ILE A 88 11.61 5.48 2.28
C ILE A 88 10.34 4.63 2.39
N CYS A 89 9.87 4.39 3.59
CA CYS A 89 8.51 3.87 3.81
C CYS A 89 7.52 5.03 3.76
N SER A 90 6.54 5.00 2.84
CA SER A 90 5.55 6.07 2.69
C SER A 90 4.40 5.98 3.71
N MET A 91 4.09 4.78 4.18
CA MET A 91 3.10 4.48 5.21
C MET A 91 3.60 3.31 6.05
N GLY A 92 3.71 3.49 7.36
CA GLY A 92 4.11 2.45 8.29
C GLY A 92 2.95 1.95 9.16
N TYR A 93 3.16 0.82 9.80
CA TYR A 93 2.24 0.29 10.81
C TYR A 93 2.64 0.76 12.22
N ALA A 94 1.63 1.12 13.02
CA ALA A 94 1.77 1.19 14.47
C ALA A 94 1.30 -0.14 15.10
N GLU A 95 1.81 -0.47 16.31
CA GLU A 95 1.26 -1.60 17.07
C GLU A 95 -0.25 -1.40 17.27
N ALA A 96 -1.02 -2.50 17.33
CA ALA A 96 -2.47 -2.52 17.49
C ALA A 96 -3.30 -1.90 16.33
N ALA A 97 -2.69 -1.54 15.20
CA ALA A 97 -3.44 -1.16 14.00
C ALA A 97 -4.12 -2.40 13.39
N LYS A 98 -5.43 -2.56 13.64
CA LYS A 98 -6.24 -3.69 13.17
C LYS A 98 -7.53 -3.18 12.53
N ILE A 99 -7.86 -3.69 11.35
CA ILE A 99 -9.06 -3.27 10.61
C ILE A 99 -10.35 -3.41 11.45
N PRO A 100 -10.66 -4.58 12.09
CA PRO A 100 -11.93 -4.74 12.78
C PRO A 100 -11.98 -4.07 14.16
N ASP A 101 -10.81 -3.78 14.77
CA ASP A 101 -10.69 -3.30 16.14
C ASP A 101 -10.11 -1.87 16.16
N GLY A 102 -10.87 -0.94 15.60
CA GLY A 102 -10.42 0.43 15.35
C GLY A 102 -10.89 1.46 16.37
N LEU A 103 -10.77 2.71 15.95
CA LEU A 103 -11.02 3.92 16.75
C LEU A 103 -12.47 4.13 17.16
N ASN A 104 -13.44 3.51 16.45
CA ASN A 104 -14.86 3.62 16.77
C ASN A 104 -15.23 2.98 18.11
N ASN A 105 -14.39 2.11 18.66
CA ASN A 105 -14.65 1.43 19.93
C ASN A 105 -13.66 1.90 21.01
N LYS A 106 -14.19 2.55 22.07
CA LYS A 106 -13.39 3.04 23.20
C LYS A 106 -12.55 1.96 23.90
N ALA A 107 -13.00 0.71 23.88
CA ALA A 107 -12.25 -0.40 24.47
C ALA A 107 -10.89 -0.64 23.78
N ASN A 108 -10.73 -0.21 22.53
CA ASN A 108 -9.49 -0.34 21.77
C ASN A 108 -8.54 0.86 21.96
N HIS A 109 -9.01 1.99 22.49
CA HIS A 109 -8.25 3.24 22.52
C HIS A 109 -6.91 3.11 23.23
N ASP A 110 -6.86 2.47 24.40
CA ASP A 110 -5.61 2.35 25.15
C ASP A 110 -4.54 1.58 24.38
N ALA A 111 -4.92 0.51 23.70
CA ALA A 111 -3.99 -0.25 22.87
C ALA A 111 -3.52 0.54 21.63
N ILE A 112 -4.46 1.21 20.95
CA ILE A 112 -4.17 2.04 19.76
C ILE A 112 -3.28 3.23 20.13
N VAL A 113 -3.63 3.97 21.17
CA VAL A 113 -2.86 5.13 21.64
C VAL A 113 -1.46 4.70 22.04
N LYS A 114 -1.32 3.63 22.86
CA LYS A 114 -0.01 3.10 23.25
C LYS A 114 0.83 2.65 22.05
N GLY A 115 0.19 2.05 21.04
CA GLY A 115 0.87 1.67 19.79
C GLY A 115 1.38 2.87 19.02
N LEU A 116 0.57 3.93 18.92
CA LEU A 116 0.95 5.19 18.27
C LEU A 116 2.01 5.97 19.07
N GLU A 117 1.93 5.97 20.41
CA GLU A 117 2.95 6.59 21.28
C GLU A 117 4.35 6.00 21.06
N LYS A 118 4.44 4.72 20.78
CA LYS A 118 5.71 4.05 20.40
C LYS A 118 6.07 4.29 18.93
N GLY A 119 5.06 4.22 18.06
CA GLY A 119 5.25 4.28 16.62
C GLY A 119 5.65 5.65 16.10
N ILE A 120 5.08 6.73 16.64
CA ILE A 120 5.31 8.11 16.15
C ILE A 120 6.78 8.54 16.26
N PRO A 121 7.47 8.42 17.42
CA PRO A 121 8.88 8.77 17.50
C PRO A 121 9.78 7.89 16.64
N LEU A 122 9.40 6.62 16.47
CA LEU A 122 10.11 5.70 15.57
C LEU A 122 9.93 6.10 14.11
N ALA A 123 8.72 6.47 13.71
CA ALA A 123 8.40 6.94 12.36
C ALA A 123 9.19 8.21 12.01
N GLU A 124 9.26 9.19 12.92
CA GLU A 124 10.08 10.39 12.74
C GLU A 124 11.55 10.02 12.52
N LYS A 125 12.14 9.20 13.41
CA LYS A 125 13.52 8.73 13.32
C LYS A 125 13.81 8.04 11.99
N MET A 126 12.85 7.27 11.48
CA MET A 126 12.95 6.52 10.24
C MET A 126 12.53 7.32 9.01
N ARG A 127 12.07 8.56 9.18
CA ARG A 127 11.51 9.42 8.12
C ARG A 127 10.29 8.82 7.44
N VAL A 128 9.48 8.08 8.18
CA VAL A 128 8.17 7.58 7.73
C VAL A 128 7.13 8.67 7.95
N PRO A 129 6.54 9.25 6.89
CA PRO A 129 5.68 10.42 7.04
C PRO A 129 4.29 10.10 7.60
N ASN A 130 3.84 8.85 7.48
CA ASN A 130 2.48 8.46 7.81
C ASN A 130 2.45 7.14 8.58
N LEU A 131 1.56 7.04 9.56
CA LEU A 131 1.17 5.81 10.23
C LEU A 131 -0.30 5.53 9.96
N ILE A 132 -0.62 4.28 9.56
CA ILE A 132 -1.98 3.86 9.27
C ILE A 132 -2.76 3.60 10.56
N ALA A 133 -4.04 3.99 10.56
CA ALA A 133 -5.02 3.66 11.59
C ALA A 133 -6.35 3.26 10.93
N PHE A 134 -7.24 2.65 11.70
CA PHE A 134 -8.52 2.15 11.18
C PHE A 134 -9.70 2.62 12.01
N PHE A 135 -10.86 2.80 11.36
CA PHE A 135 -12.10 3.16 12.03
C PHE A 135 -12.65 2.00 12.87
N GLY A 136 -12.56 0.76 12.39
CA GLY A 136 -13.10 -0.42 13.05
C GLY A 136 -14.44 -0.88 12.47
N ASN A 137 -14.92 -2.04 12.89
CA ASN A 137 -16.22 -2.56 12.51
C ASN A 137 -17.34 -1.95 13.36
N ARG A 138 -18.51 -1.71 12.76
CA ARG A 138 -19.70 -1.08 13.38
C ARG A 138 -20.22 -1.88 14.59
N ARG A 139 -20.37 -3.18 14.46
CA ARG A 139 -20.94 -4.05 15.50
C ARG A 139 -22.26 -3.50 16.08
N GLY A 140 -23.07 -2.90 15.19
CA GLY A 140 -24.36 -2.28 15.55
C GLY A 140 -24.25 -0.86 16.10
N MET A 141 -23.06 -0.27 16.20
CA MET A 141 -22.85 1.12 16.65
C MET A 141 -23.38 2.11 15.62
N SER A 142 -24.01 3.20 16.08
CA SER A 142 -24.44 4.30 15.21
C SER A 142 -23.27 5.14 14.72
N ASP A 143 -23.43 5.83 13.59
CA ASP A 143 -22.40 6.72 13.05
C ASP A 143 -22.09 7.88 14.02
N THR A 144 -23.08 8.41 14.73
CA THR A 144 -22.88 9.48 15.72
C THR A 144 -21.99 9.00 16.87
N GLU A 145 -22.29 7.85 17.45
CA GLU A 145 -21.49 7.29 18.55
C GLU A 145 -20.08 6.94 18.08
N ALA A 146 -19.96 6.34 16.91
CA ALA A 146 -18.66 5.99 16.31
C ALA A 146 -17.80 7.23 16.05
N LEU A 147 -18.41 8.32 15.55
CA LEU A 147 -17.72 9.59 15.32
C LEU A 147 -17.16 10.14 16.63
N ASP A 148 -17.99 10.24 17.68
CA ASP A 148 -17.56 10.72 19.00
C ASP A 148 -16.42 9.87 19.59
N ASN A 149 -16.50 8.56 19.42
CA ASN A 149 -15.47 7.65 19.87
C ASN A 149 -14.16 7.85 19.09
N CYS A 150 -14.21 7.93 17.76
CA CYS A 150 -13.03 8.18 16.92
C CYS A 150 -12.34 9.49 17.29
N VAL A 151 -13.12 10.57 17.43
CA VAL A 151 -12.61 11.89 17.84
C VAL A 151 -11.97 11.82 19.23
N THR A 152 -12.61 11.14 20.18
CA THR A 152 -12.07 10.94 21.54
C THR A 152 -10.72 10.23 21.50
N GLY A 153 -10.59 9.13 20.75
CA GLY A 153 -9.34 8.37 20.65
C GLY A 153 -8.21 9.19 19.98
N LEU A 154 -8.51 9.85 18.87
CA LEU A 154 -7.55 10.64 18.12
C LEU A 154 -7.07 11.90 18.89
N ASN A 155 -7.95 12.53 19.67
CA ASN A 155 -7.58 13.66 20.52
C ASN A 155 -6.53 13.31 21.60
N ARG A 156 -6.44 12.04 22.00
CA ARG A 156 -5.43 11.58 22.98
C ARG A 156 -4.02 11.57 22.40
N ILE A 157 -3.85 11.50 21.08
CA ILE A 157 -2.56 11.27 20.43
C ILE A 157 -2.18 12.35 19.41
N LYS A 158 -3.13 13.20 18.97
CA LYS A 158 -2.87 14.19 17.91
C LYS A 158 -1.72 15.14 18.21
N LYS A 159 -1.57 15.57 19.47
CA LYS A 159 -0.50 16.49 19.87
C LYS A 159 0.88 15.88 19.65
N MET A 160 1.06 14.59 19.96
CA MET A 160 2.32 13.91 19.70
C MET A 160 2.58 13.80 18.19
N ALA A 161 1.57 13.49 17.38
CA ALA A 161 1.68 13.47 15.92
C ALA A 161 2.11 14.85 15.36
N GLU A 162 1.58 15.94 15.91
CA GLU A 162 1.94 17.31 15.57
C GLU A 162 3.39 17.63 15.92
N ASP A 163 3.82 17.30 17.14
CA ASP A 163 5.16 17.59 17.65
C ASP A 163 6.26 16.85 16.87
N HIS A 164 5.99 15.62 16.46
CA HIS A 164 6.91 14.78 15.67
C HIS A 164 6.77 14.94 14.14
N GLY A 165 5.78 15.70 13.67
CA GLY A 165 5.56 15.93 12.24
C GLY A 165 5.10 14.67 11.46
N VAL A 166 4.57 13.65 12.14
CA VAL A 166 4.08 12.39 11.57
C VAL A 166 2.56 12.43 11.43
N ASN A 167 2.02 12.02 10.29
CA ASN A 167 0.57 11.95 10.12
C ASN A 167 0.03 10.62 10.65
N ILE A 168 -1.15 10.67 11.26
CA ILE A 168 -2.01 9.52 11.51
C ILE A 168 -3.05 9.53 10.40
N CYS A 169 -2.97 8.54 9.50
CA CYS A 169 -3.87 8.41 8.36
C CYS A 169 -4.90 7.31 8.65
N VAL A 170 -6.17 7.70 8.81
CA VAL A 170 -7.26 6.75 9.06
C VAL A 170 -7.86 6.31 7.73
N GLU A 171 -7.86 5.00 7.48
CA GLU A 171 -8.20 4.46 6.18
C GLU A 171 -9.71 4.31 5.96
N LEU A 172 -10.15 4.70 4.76
CA LEU A 172 -11.48 4.42 4.24
C LEU A 172 -11.48 3.06 3.53
N LEU A 173 -12.34 2.14 3.98
CA LEU A 173 -12.45 0.78 3.42
C LEU A 173 -13.89 0.49 3.00
N ASN A 174 -14.10 -0.28 1.93
CA ASN A 174 -15.45 -0.64 1.51
C ASN A 174 -16.07 -1.75 2.37
N SER A 175 -17.33 -1.56 2.74
CA SER A 175 -18.13 -2.56 3.46
C SER A 175 -18.96 -3.48 2.54
N LYS A 176 -19.05 -3.16 1.24
CA LYS A 176 -19.84 -3.93 0.27
C LYS A 176 -19.20 -5.28 -0.08
N VAL A 177 -17.89 -5.32 -0.24
CA VAL A 177 -17.16 -6.47 -0.80
C VAL A 177 -16.14 -7.02 0.19
N ASP A 178 -15.14 -6.20 0.60
CA ASP A 178 -13.91 -6.70 1.22
C ASP A 178 -13.97 -6.68 2.75
N HIS A 179 -14.56 -5.64 3.36
CA HIS A 179 -14.51 -5.39 4.80
C HIS A 179 -15.91 -5.22 5.38
N LYS A 180 -16.72 -6.26 5.34
CA LYS A 180 -18.10 -6.23 5.87
C LYS A 180 -18.14 -5.59 7.24
N ASP A 181 -19.17 -4.76 7.48
CA ASP A 181 -19.42 -4.09 8.76
C ASP A 181 -18.42 -2.98 9.12
N TYR A 182 -17.50 -2.59 8.20
CA TYR A 182 -16.56 -1.50 8.48
C TYR A 182 -17.25 -0.13 8.64
N GLN A 183 -16.84 0.65 9.66
CA GLN A 183 -17.47 1.93 10.00
C GLN A 183 -17.13 3.05 9.03
N GLY A 184 -15.85 3.17 8.66
CA GLY A 184 -15.34 4.23 7.80
C GLY A 184 -15.44 3.88 6.33
N ASP A 185 -16.63 3.49 5.87
CA ASP A 185 -16.87 3.03 4.51
C ASP A 185 -17.34 4.14 3.55
N ARG A 186 -17.45 5.39 4.05
CA ARG A 186 -17.80 6.58 3.26
C ARG A 186 -16.90 7.75 3.60
N SER A 187 -16.57 8.52 2.57
CA SER A 187 -15.71 9.70 2.71
C SER A 187 -16.31 10.74 3.65
N ASP A 188 -17.63 10.95 3.63
CA ASP A 188 -18.31 11.91 4.51
C ASP A 188 -18.09 11.59 6.00
N PHE A 189 -18.19 10.33 6.40
CA PHE A 189 -17.93 9.93 7.79
C PHE A 189 -16.48 10.22 8.18
N GLY A 190 -15.52 9.77 7.37
CA GLY A 190 -14.10 10.01 7.61
C GLY A 190 -13.76 11.50 7.69
N LEU A 191 -14.34 12.32 6.77
CA LEU A 191 -14.16 13.77 6.76
C LEU A 191 -14.74 14.44 8.01
N GLN A 192 -15.89 14.01 8.51
CA GLN A 192 -16.46 14.52 9.76
C GLN A 192 -15.51 14.26 10.93
N VAL A 193 -14.93 13.05 11.03
CA VAL A 193 -13.97 12.71 12.09
C VAL A 193 -12.74 13.60 12.02
N VAL A 194 -12.04 13.68 10.87
CA VAL A 194 -10.79 14.46 10.79
C VAL A 194 -11.01 15.95 10.97
N LYS A 195 -12.15 16.50 10.52
CA LYS A 195 -12.54 17.89 10.74
C LYS A 195 -12.83 18.17 12.22
N ALA A 196 -13.49 17.26 12.93
CA ALA A 196 -13.80 17.40 14.34
C ALA A 196 -12.53 17.30 15.23
N VAL A 197 -11.58 16.44 14.84
CA VAL A 197 -10.25 16.37 15.52
C VAL A 197 -9.44 17.66 15.34
N ALA A 198 -9.61 18.35 14.21
CA ALA A 198 -9.00 19.63 13.87
C ALA A 198 -7.47 19.65 14.05
N SER A 199 -6.78 18.60 13.57
CA SER A 199 -5.32 18.49 13.61
C SER A 199 -4.74 18.46 12.19
N PRO A 200 -3.64 19.18 11.90
CA PRO A 200 -2.98 19.11 10.60
C PRO A 200 -2.31 17.74 10.36
N ARG A 201 -2.18 16.91 11.42
CA ARG A 201 -1.53 15.60 11.36
C ARG A 201 -2.48 14.42 11.46
N VAL A 202 -3.78 14.65 11.64
CA VAL A 202 -4.80 13.60 11.54
C VAL A 202 -5.49 13.75 10.18
N LYS A 203 -5.29 12.78 9.33
CA LYS A 203 -5.69 12.79 7.93
C LYS A 203 -6.43 11.51 7.57
N LEU A 204 -7.03 11.48 6.38
CA LEU A 204 -7.52 10.26 5.76
C LEU A 204 -6.41 9.59 4.93
N LEU A 205 -6.36 8.29 4.94
CA LEU A 205 -5.88 7.50 3.84
C LEU A 205 -7.08 7.29 2.91
N PHE A 206 -7.01 7.89 1.72
CA PHE A 206 -8.06 7.84 0.72
C PHE A 206 -7.73 6.73 -0.28
N ASP A 207 -8.20 5.53 0.00
CA ASP A 207 -8.08 4.41 -0.91
C ASP A 207 -9.16 4.53 -2.01
N ILE A 208 -8.70 4.88 -3.21
CA ILE A 208 -9.58 5.15 -4.35
C ILE A 208 -10.35 3.90 -4.76
N TYR A 209 -9.73 2.71 -4.65
CA TYR A 209 -10.43 1.44 -4.91
C TYR A 209 -11.65 1.28 -3.98
N HIS A 210 -11.46 1.47 -2.69
CA HIS A 210 -12.52 1.32 -1.72
C HIS A 210 -13.62 2.38 -1.86
N VAL A 211 -13.23 3.63 -2.06
CA VAL A 211 -14.19 4.74 -2.23
C VAL A 211 -14.98 4.58 -3.53
N GLN A 212 -14.36 4.12 -4.62
CA GLN A 212 -15.06 3.86 -5.88
C GLN A 212 -16.18 2.82 -5.71
N ILE A 213 -15.92 1.74 -4.99
CA ILE A 213 -16.92 0.68 -4.71
C ILE A 213 -18.11 1.24 -3.91
N MET A 214 -17.86 2.16 -2.98
CA MET A 214 -18.89 2.67 -2.08
C MET A 214 -19.67 3.86 -2.65
N GLU A 215 -18.99 4.82 -3.28
CA GLU A 215 -19.51 6.15 -3.56
C GLU A 215 -19.32 6.61 -5.01
N GLY A 216 -18.15 6.34 -5.61
CA GLY A 216 -17.75 6.97 -6.86
C GLY A 216 -17.43 8.47 -6.69
N ASP A 217 -17.62 9.27 -7.75
CA ASP A 217 -17.37 10.73 -7.78
C ASP A 217 -15.99 11.16 -7.22
N ILE A 218 -14.98 10.33 -7.51
CA ILE A 218 -13.63 10.39 -6.95
C ILE A 218 -12.97 11.75 -7.15
N ILE A 219 -13.01 12.28 -8.37
CA ILE A 219 -12.29 13.53 -8.72
C ILE A 219 -12.86 14.75 -7.96
N ARG A 220 -14.17 14.85 -7.84
CA ARG A 220 -14.82 15.94 -7.09
C ARG A 220 -14.49 15.83 -5.61
N THR A 221 -14.54 14.61 -5.05
CA THR A 221 -14.21 14.35 -3.65
C THR A 221 -12.77 14.73 -3.34
N ILE A 222 -11.81 14.37 -4.21
CA ILE A 222 -10.39 14.76 -4.10
C ILE A 222 -10.27 16.29 -4.13
N ARG A 223 -10.79 16.96 -5.15
CA ARG A 223 -10.65 18.42 -5.31
C ARG A 223 -11.20 19.20 -4.12
N ASN A 224 -12.32 18.76 -3.56
CA ASN A 224 -12.96 19.46 -2.45
C ASN A 224 -12.31 19.17 -1.09
N ASN A 225 -11.55 18.07 -0.94
CA ASN A 225 -11.14 17.59 0.38
C ASN A 225 -9.65 17.22 0.46
N HIS A 226 -8.82 17.51 -0.56
CA HIS A 226 -7.39 17.13 -0.59
C HIS A 226 -6.61 17.57 0.67
N GLN A 227 -6.97 18.70 1.29
CA GLN A 227 -6.33 19.17 2.52
C GLN A 227 -6.51 18.24 3.72
N TYR A 228 -7.51 17.36 3.69
CA TYR A 228 -7.77 16.35 4.74
C TYR A 228 -7.20 14.98 4.40
N ILE A 229 -6.60 14.81 3.23
CA ILE A 229 -6.05 13.54 2.77
C ILE A 229 -4.52 13.57 2.94
N GLY A 230 -3.96 12.58 3.62
CA GLY A 230 -2.53 12.44 3.85
C GLY A 230 -1.86 11.43 2.91
N HIS A 231 -2.63 10.50 2.36
CA HIS A 231 -2.14 9.42 1.52
C HIS A 231 -3.23 8.90 0.58
N TYR A 232 -2.83 8.42 -0.59
CA TYR A 232 -3.74 7.79 -1.55
C TYR A 232 -3.30 6.37 -1.86
N HIS A 233 -4.26 5.44 -1.98
CA HIS A 233 -4.06 4.13 -2.57
C HIS A 233 -4.79 4.02 -3.91
N THR A 234 -4.19 3.25 -4.83
CA THR A 234 -4.78 2.91 -6.12
C THR A 234 -5.06 1.41 -6.22
N GLY A 235 -6.07 1.03 -6.98
CA GLY A 235 -6.38 -0.37 -7.30
C GLY A 235 -7.51 -0.43 -8.31
N GLY A 236 -7.44 -1.32 -9.30
CA GLY A 236 -8.47 -1.46 -10.33
C GLY A 236 -9.78 -1.97 -9.74
N VAL A 237 -10.91 -1.36 -10.11
CA VAL A 237 -12.26 -1.78 -9.73
C VAL A 237 -12.94 -2.39 -10.96
N PRO A 238 -13.47 -3.61 -10.88
CA PRO A 238 -13.53 -4.51 -9.73
C PRO A 238 -12.22 -5.28 -9.45
N GLY A 239 -12.11 -5.87 -8.26
CA GLY A 239 -11.15 -6.94 -7.93
C GLY A 239 -9.81 -6.50 -7.37
N ARG A 240 -9.50 -5.20 -7.27
CA ARG A 240 -8.22 -4.67 -6.77
C ARG A 240 -7.01 -5.18 -7.57
N HIS A 241 -7.18 -5.21 -8.89
CA HIS A 241 -6.16 -5.66 -9.84
C HIS A 241 -5.51 -4.49 -10.58
N GLU A 242 -4.97 -4.77 -11.79
CA GLU A 242 -4.28 -3.79 -12.64
C GLU A 242 -5.09 -2.51 -12.87
N LEU A 243 -4.41 -1.42 -13.22
CA LEU A 243 -5.03 -0.12 -13.54
C LEU A 243 -5.33 0.06 -15.04
N ASP A 244 -5.36 -1.03 -15.79
CA ASP A 244 -5.55 -1.03 -17.24
C ASP A 244 -7.02 -0.79 -17.69
N ASP A 245 -7.36 -1.15 -18.92
CA ASP A 245 -8.67 -0.94 -19.52
C ASP A 245 -9.73 -1.99 -19.12
N THR A 246 -9.38 -2.96 -18.26
CA THR A 246 -10.30 -3.97 -17.73
C THR A 246 -11.07 -3.52 -16.49
N GLN A 247 -10.83 -2.27 -16.03
CA GLN A 247 -11.41 -1.69 -14.83
C GLN A 247 -12.11 -0.35 -15.14
N GLU A 248 -12.87 0.20 -14.18
CA GLU A 248 -13.83 1.29 -14.45
C GLU A 248 -13.33 2.71 -14.19
N LEU A 249 -12.09 2.91 -13.65
CA LEU A 249 -11.55 4.22 -13.30
C LEU A 249 -10.63 4.78 -14.40
N ASN A 250 -10.78 6.07 -14.72
CA ASN A 250 -9.81 6.77 -15.56
C ASN A 250 -8.61 7.27 -14.73
N TRP A 251 -7.65 6.39 -14.50
CA TRP A 251 -6.53 6.66 -13.60
C TRP A 251 -5.67 7.85 -14.00
N ALA A 252 -5.39 8.05 -15.29
CA ALA A 252 -4.65 9.22 -15.74
C ALA A 252 -5.36 10.54 -15.37
N THR A 253 -6.69 10.56 -15.42
CA THR A 253 -7.48 11.75 -15.05
C THR A 253 -7.56 11.92 -13.54
N VAL A 254 -7.69 10.83 -12.78
CA VAL A 254 -7.66 10.85 -11.31
C VAL A 254 -6.30 11.35 -10.82
N CYS A 255 -5.19 10.81 -11.34
CA CYS A 255 -3.84 11.23 -10.96
C CYS A 255 -3.57 12.70 -11.31
N ARG A 256 -4.03 13.19 -12.47
CA ARG A 256 -3.97 14.63 -12.77
C ARG A 256 -4.74 15.46 -11.76
N ALA A 257 -5.93 15.00 -11.35
CA ALA A 257 -6.72 15.74 -10.35
C ALA A 257 -6.00 15.83 -9.00
N ILE A 258 -5.28 14.79 -8.58
CA ILE A 258 -4.42 14.84 -7.38
C ILE A 258 -3.24 15.80 -7.60
N ALA A 259 -2.55 15.68 -8.74
CA ALA A 259 -1.38 16.49 -9.07
C ALA A 259 -1.69 17.99 -9.23
N ASP A 260 -2.93 18.35 -9.56
CA ASP A 260 -3.40 19.72 -9.70
C ASP A 260 -3.75 20.37 -8.35
N THR A 261 -3.70 19.61 -7.25
CA THR A 261 -3.81 20.13 -5.88
C THR A 261 -2.40 20.47 -5.34
N ASP A 262 -2.34 20.97 -4.10
CA ASP A 262 -1.07 21.19 -3.39
C ASP A 262 -0.56 19.96 -2.63
N PHE A 263 -1.11 18.78 -2.90
CA PHE A 263 -0.75 17.52 -2.25
C PHE A 263 0.75 17.19 -2.39
N LYS A 264 1.41 16.92 -1.27
CA LYS A 264 2.84 16.62 -1.18
C LYS A 264 3.15 15.21 -0.67
N GLY A 265 2.10 14.44 -0.37
CA GLY A 265 2.21 13.06 0.09
C GLY A 265 2.50 12.06 -1.03
N TYR A 266 2.14 10.82 -0.80
CA TYR A 266 2.38 9.70 -1.72
C TYR A 266 1.08 9.14 -2.28
N VAL A 267 1.16 8.66 -3.52
CA VAL A 267 0.16 7.82 -4.17
C VAL A 267 0.77 6.42 -4.28
N ALA A 268 0.23 5.47 -3.52
CA ALA A 268 0.75 4.12 -3.48
C ALA A 268 -0.09 3.17 -4.34
N HIS A 269 0.59 2.38 -5.18
CA HIS A 269 -0.02 1.33 -5.96
C HIS A 269 -0.31 0.13 -5.07
N GLU A 270 -1.59 -0.05 -4.73
CA GLU A 270 -2.06 -1.14 -3.87
C GLU A 270 -3.04 -2.02 -4.62
N PHE A 271 -2.53 -2.75 -5.59
CA PHE A 271 -3.29 -3.74 -6.35
C PHE A 271 -2.55 -5.08 -6.40
N VAL A 272 -3.32 -6.16 -6.52
CA VAL A 272 -2.79 -7.53 -6.65
C VAL A 272 -2.67 -7.88 -8.12
N PRO A 273 -1.45 -7.99 -8.68
CA PRO A 273 -1.27 -8.27 -10.09
C PRO A 273 -1.78 -9.67 -10.44
N THR A 274 -2.48 -9.78 -11.58
CA THR A 274 -3.01 -11.05 -12.12
C THR A 274 -2.12 -11.63 -13.21
N ARG A 275 -1.15 -10.89 -13.69
CA ARG A 275 -0.17 -11.25 -14.73
C ARG A 275 1.24 -10.95 -14.26
N ASP A 276 2.20 -10.73 -15.14
CA ASP A 276 3.58 -10.41 -14.74
C ASP A 276 3.59 -9.21 -13.78
N PRO A 277 4.01 -9.38 -12.51
CA PRO A 277 3.88 -8.34 -11.48
C PRO A 277 4.69 -7.08 -11.80
N ILE A 278 5.87 -7.23 -12.42
CA ILE A 278 6.75 -6.10 -12.72
C ILE A 278 6.20 -5.30 -13.90
N LYS A 279 5.69 -5.99 -14.91
CA LYS A 279 5.03 -5.36 -16.05
C LYS A 279 3.77 -4.62 -15.60
N SER A 280 2.92 -5.25 -14.78
CA SER A 280 1.71 -4.63 -14.23
C SER A 280 2.04 -3.37 -13.43
N LEU A 281 3.07 -3.41 -12.56
CA LEU A 281 3.51 -2.25 -11.81
C LEU A 281 4.07 -1.14 -12.73
N SER A 282 4.89 -1.52 -13.71
CA SER A 282 5.46 -0.58 -14.69
C SER A 282 4.38 0.19 -15.45
N GLU A 283 3.34 -0.50 -15.89
CA GLU A 283 2.19 0.09 -16.59
C GLU A 283 1.42 1.06 -15.69
N ALA A 284 1.16 0.67 -14.42
CA ALA A 284 0.50 1.51 -13.43
C ALA A 284 1.31 2.79 -13.13
N VAL A 285 2.62 2.65 -12.93
CA VAL A 285 3.53 3.78 -12.68
C VAL A 285 3.54 4.74 -13.86
N ALA A 286 3.64 4.23 -15.10
CA ALA A 286 3.62 5.05 -16.31
C ALA A 286 2.29 5.79 -16.49
N LEU A 287 1.17 5.12 -16.22
CA LEU A 287 -0.18 5.69 -16.32
C LEU A 287 -0.41 6.82 -15.32
N CYS A 288 0.14 6.70 -14.11
CA CYS A 288 0.01 7.69 -13.03
C CYS A 288 1.10 8.78 -13.06
N ASP A 289 2.09 8.71 -13.95
CA ASP A 289 3.12 9.73 -14.14
C ASP A 289 2.57 10.86 -15.04
N VAL A 290 1.85 11.83 -14.45
CA VAL A 290 1.06 12.88 -15.13
C VAL A 290 1.71 14.25 -15.11
#